data_8bc75be579a3aa3936029a020c349015
#
_entry.id   8bc75be579a3aa3936029a020c349015
#
_cell.length_a   1.000
_cell.length_b   1.000
_cell.length_c   1.000
_cell.angle_alpha   90.00
_cell.angle_beta   90.00
_cell.angle_gamma   90.00
#
_symmetry.space_group_name_H-M   'P 1'
#
loop_
_entity.id
_entity.type
_entity.pdbx_description
1 polymer ?
#
loop_
_entity_poly.entity_id
_entity_poly.type
_entity_poly.pdbx_seq_one_letter_code
_entity_poly.pdbx_strand_id
1 'polypeptide(L)'
;MLAPFDKSDWGAIAAAFESALKLPLGQAWSPEPEKKFRPGFVGVGWRDGIFWVRAVLDDDCLTTSATADNQNLWTLGDVFELFLRPMEGEVYYELHVAPSGHRLQLRFPDADMINRLREGKDRREDLLVDEPIFTFTTRTVPGGWEILAGVPAATFGWPAGDLSGRELLASFSRYDYSGDGSAPVLSSTSAHTIMNYHRQEDWKRLTLRA
;
A
#
# COMPACT_ATOMS: atom_id res chain seq x y z
N MET A 1 17.79 6.81 -4.35
CA MET A 1 16.83 7.72 -5.07
C MET A 1 16.48 7.10 -6.42
N LEU A 2 15.24 7.28 -6.90
CA LEU A 2 14.84 6.79 -8.22
C LEU A 2 15.41 7.67 -9.35
N ALA A 3 15.65 7.08 -10.54
CA ALA A 3 15.91 7.84 -11.75
C ALA A 3 14.67 8.70 -12.14
N PRO A 4 14.83 9.78 -12.95
CA PRO A 4 13.69 10.52 -13.49
C PRO A 4 12.79 9.62 -14.34
N PHE A 5 11.47 9.82 -14.23
CA PHE A 5 10.51 9.08 -15.05
C PHE A 5 9.26 9.92 -15.34
N ASP A 6 8.62 9.64 -16.46
CA ASP A 6 7.29 10.13 -16.76
C ASP A 6 6.25 9.19 -16.12
N LYS A 7 5.35 9.76 -15.31
CA LYS A 7 4.28 9.03 -14.60
C LYS A 7 3.21 8.46 -15.52
N SER A 8 3.14 8.93 -16.76
CA SER A 8 2.23 8.41 -17.79
C SER A 8 2.84 7.28 -18.62
N ASP A 9 4.17 7.10 -18.56
CA ASP A 9 4.91 6.06 -19.29
C ASP A 9 5.30 4.91 -18.36
N TRP A 10 4.58 3.80 -18.44
CA TRP A 10 4.85 2.61 -17.65
C TRP A 10 6.18 1.93 -17.97
N GLY A 11 6.75 2.12 -19.16
CA GLY A 11 8.10 1.68 -19.48
C GLY A 11 9.14 2.48 -18.71
N ALA A 12 9.00 3.82 -18.67
CA ALA A 12 9.85 4.70 -17.90
C ALA A 12 9.73 4.44 -16.39
N ILE A 13 8.50 4.21 -15.89
CA ILE A 13 8.26 3.81 -14.50
C ILE A 13 9.00 2.52 -14.18
N ALA A 14 8.85 1.48 -15.01
CA ALA A 14 9.50 0.19 -14.80
C ALA A 14 11.02 0.31 -14.75
N ALA A 15 11.60 1.08 -15.66
CA ALA A 15 13.05 1.34 -15.71
C ALA A 15 13.55 2.09 -14.46
N ALA A 16 12.80 3.11 -13.98
CA ALA A 16 13.17 3.86 -12.78
C ALA A 16 13.20 2.98 -11.51
N PHE A 17 12.36 1.94 -11.46
CA PHE A 17 12.29 0.99 -10.35
C PHE A 17 13.16 -0.26 -10.54
N GLU A 18 13.96 -0.37 -11.61
CA GLU A 18 14.77 -1.56 -11.89
C GLU A 18 15.74 -1.89 -10.74
N SER A 19 16.42 -0.87 -10.21
CA SER A 19 17.35 -0.99 -9.08
C SER A 19 16.71 -0.72 -7.70
N ALA A 20 15.41 -0.47 -7.64
CA ALA A 20 14.71 -0.22 -6.38
C ALA A 20 14.67 -1.48 -5.50
N LEU A 21 14.59 -1.26 -4.18
CA LEU A 21 14.31 -2.35 -3.25
C LEU A 21 12.98 -3.02 -3.63
N LYS A 22 13.01 -4.31 -3.89
CA LYS A 22 11.84 -5.13 -4.21
C LYS A 22 11.44 -5.97 -3.01
N LEU A 23 10.20 -5.82 -2.60
CA LEU A 23 9.60 -6.51 -1.46
C LEU A 23 8.55 -7.49 -2.01
N PRO A 24 8.75 -8.81 -1.92
CA PRO A 24 7.75 -9.77 -2.37
C PRO A 24 6.56 -9.77 -1.42
N LEU A 25 5.36 -9.97 -1.96
CA LEU A 25 4.17 -10.32 -1.20
C LEU A 25 4.25 -11.79 -0.79
N GLY A 26 3.75 -12.10 0.40
CA GLY A 26 3.71 -13.47 0.92
C GLY A 26 2.70 -13.60 2.05
N GLN A 27 2.64 -14.80 2.63
CA GLN A 27 1.72 -15.19 3.71
C GLN A 27 2.52 -15.76 4.88
N ALA A 28 3.36 -14.94 5.53
CA ALA A 28 4.26 -15.38 6.60
C ALA A 28 3.55 -15.95 7.83
N TRP A 29 2.24 -15.69 7.98
CA TRP A 29 1.39 -16.28 9.03
C TRP A 29 0.93 -17.70 8.73
N SER A 30 1.22 -18.21 7.53
CA SER A 30 0.86 -19.57 7.10
C SER A 30 2.12 -20.39 6.82
N PRO A 31 2.18 -21.67 7.22
CA PRO A 31 3.33 -22.54 6.92
C PRO A 31 3.49 -22.79 5.41
N GLU A 32 2.39 -22.76 4.67
CA GLU A 32 2.36 -22.88 3.20
C GLU A 32 1.41 -21.82 2.63
N PRO A 33 1.71 -21.24 1.46
CA PRO A 33 0.80 -20.32 0.80
C PRO A 33 -0.51 -21.02 0.42
N GLU A 34 -1.60 -20.26 0.47
CA GLU A 34 -2.90 -20.72 -0.01
C GLU A 34 -2.84 -21.08 -1.51
N LYS A 35 -3.63 -22.08 -1.95
CA LYS A 35 -3.63 -22.54 -3.36
C LYS A 35 -3.94 -21.45 -4.37
N LYS A 36 -4.77 -20.47 -3.98
CA LYS A 36 -5.14 -19.33 -4.83
C LYS A 36 -4.20 -18.14 -4.69
N PHE A 37 -3.18 -18.21 -3.83
CA PHE A 37 -2.21 -17.13 -3.71
C PHE A 37 -1.56 -16.82 -5.05
N ARG A 38 -1.61 -15.56 -5.43
CA ARG A 38 -0.93 -15.03 -6.61
C ARG A 38 0.23 -14.14 -6.15
N PRO A 39 1.43 -14.34 -6.70
CA PRO A 39 2.58 -13.55 -6.31
C PRO A 39 2.43 -12.09 -6.72
N GLY A 40 3.32 -11.30 -6.18
CA GLY A 40 3.48 -9.90 -6.52
C GLY A 40 4.69 -9.34 -5.82
N PHE A 41 5.12 -8.18 -6.23
CA PHE A 41 6.18 -7.46 -5.55
C PHE A 41 5.92 -5.97 -5.51
N VAL A 42 6.54 -5.31 -4.55
CA VAL A 42 6.47 -3.87 -4.35
C VAL A 42 7.86 -3.28 -4.44
N GLY A 43 8.09 -2.39 -5.39
CA GLY A 43 9.27 -1.55 -5.48
C GLY A 43 9.05 -0.25 -4.74
N VAL A 44 10.06 0.22 -3.99
CA VAL A 44 9.97 1.48 -3.24
C VAL A 44 11.20 2.36 -3.48
N GLY A 45 10.97 3.66 -3.50
CA GLY A 45 12.02 4.65 -3.62
C GLY A 45 11.48 6.06 -3.43
N TRP A 46 12.31 7.06 -3.64
CA TRP A 46 11.87 8.44 -3.56
C TRP A 46 12.48 9.30 -4.67
N ARG A 47 11.79 10.37 -5.04
CA ARG A 47 12.26 11.40 -5.96
C ARG A 47 11.43 12.65 -5.81
N ASP A 48 12.09 13.81 -5.92
CA ASP A 48 11.47 15.16 -5.92
C ASP A 48 10.49 15.37 -4.74
N GLY A 49 10.90 14.94 -3.52
CA GLY A 49 10.10 15.07 -2.31
C GLY A 49 8.88 14.15 -2.24
N ILE A 50 8.85 13.11 -3.05
CA ILE A 50 7.75 12.13 -3.08
C ILE A 50 8.32 10.73 -2.80
N PHE A 51 7.71 10.03 -1.86
CA PHE A 51 7.93 8.60 -1.66
C PHE A 51 7.07 7.84 -2.67
N TRP A 52 7.74 7.11 -3.56
CA TRP A 52 7.13 6.36 -4.64
C TRP A 52 7.07 4.88 -4.34
N VAL A 53 5.94 4.28 -4.67
CA VAL A 53 5.66 2.85 -4.53
C VAL A 53 5.14 2.33 -5.87
N ARG A 54 5.79 1.30 -6.42
CA ARG A 54 5.28 0.57 -7.57
C ARG A 54 4.94 -0.85 -7.15
N ALA A 55 3.70 -1.26 -7.29
CA ALA A 55 3.28 -2.65 -7.13
C ALA A 55 3.04 -3.31 -8.49
N VAL A 56 3.46 -4.57 -8.61
CA VAL A 56 3.16 -5.47 -9.73
C VAL A 56 2.53 -6.71 -9.14
N LEU A 57 1.28 -6.95 -9.46
CA LEU A 57 0.44 -7.94 -8.82
C LEU A 57 -0.10 -8.92 -9.87
N ASP A 58 0.28 -10.19 -9.76
CA ASP A 58 -0.32 -11.25 -10.57
C ASP A 58 -1.75 -11.48 -10.11
N ASP A 59 -2.67 -11.67 -11.06
CA ASP A 59 -4.09 -11.80 -10.79
C ASP A 59 -4.78 -12.50 -11.98
N ASP A 60 -5.58 -13.51 -11.68
CA ASP A 60 -6.33 -14.24 -12.70
C ASP A 60 -7.71 -13.61 -12.96
N CYS A 61 -8.25 -12.81 -12.02
CA CYS A 61 -9.61 -12.29 -12.09
C CYS A 61 -9.78 -11.00 -11.29
N LEU A 62 -9.43 -9.86 -11.88
CA LEU A 62 -9.65 -8.57 -11.25
C LEU A 62 -11.12 -8.32 -10.92
N THR A 63 -11.40 -8.15 -9.65
CA THR A 63 -12.75 -7.98 -9.12
C THR A 63 -12.84 -6.69 -8.31
N THR A 64 -13.78 -5.81 -8.63
CA THR A 64 -14.09 -4.63 -7.82
C THR A 64 -15.50 -4.14 -8.11
N SER A 65 -16.20 -3.78 -7.05
CA SER A 65 -17.51 -3.11 -7.08
C SER A 65 -17.42 -1.68 -6.50
N ALA A 66 -16.21 -1.17 -6.27
CA ALA A 66 -16.00 0.19 -5.80
C ALA A 66 -16.47 1.22 -6.85
N THR A 67 -17.25 2.21 -6.42
CA THR A 67 -17.85 3.26 -7.25
C THR A 67 -17.49 4.68 -6.80
N ALA A 68 -16.83 4.82 -5.66
CA ALA A 68 -16.43 6.11 -5.11
C ALA A 68 -15.19 5.98 -4.22
N ASP A 69 -14.48 7.08 -4.05
CA ASP A 69 -13.41 7.20 -3.06
C ASP A 69 -13.97 7.06 -1.63
N ASN A 70 -13.11 6.64 -0.72
CA ASN A 70 -13.40 6.50 0.72
C ASN A 70 -14.47 5.44 1.08
N GLN A 71 -14.84 4.57 0.14
CA GLN A 71 -15.58 3.33 0.46
C GLN A 71 -14.65 2.32 1.16
N ASN A 72 -15.22 1.30 1.81
CA ASN A 72 -14.49 0.17 2.39
C ASN A 72 -13.96 -0.77 1.28
N LEU A 73 -12.91 -0.34 0.57
CA LEU A 73 -12.46 -1.01 -0.65
C LEU A 73 -12.16 -2.49 -0.46
N TRP A 74 -11.60 -2.88 0.71
CA TRP A 74 -11.28 -4.28 1.04
C TRP A 74 -12.50 -5.22 1.13
N THR A 75 -13.71 -4.67 1.18
CA THR A 75 -14.96 -5.45 1.14
C THR A 75 -15.62 -5.44 -0.24
N LEU A 76 -15.07 -4.68 -1.18
CA LEU A 76 -15.67 -4.42 -2.49
C LEU A 76 -14.91 -5.10 -3.64
N GLY A 77 -13.81 -5.76 -3.36
CA GLY A 77 -12.99 -6.46 -4.34
C GLY A 77 -11.49 -6.30 -4.09
N ASP A 78 -10.72 -6.49 -5.14
CA ASP A 78 -9.26 -6.38 -5.09
C ASP A 78 -8.85 -5.01 -4.61
N VAL A 79 -7.87 -5.01 -3.72
CA VAL A 79 -7.29 -3.78 -3.20
C VAL A 79 -5.82 -3.98 -2.86
N PHE A 80 -5.02 -2.98 -3.17
CA PHE A 80 -3.65 -2.84 -2.71
C PHE A 80 -3.58 -1.76 -1.63
N GLU A 81 -2.91 -2.06 -0.53
CA GLU A 81 -2.88 -1.22 0.66
C GLU A 81 -1.44 -0.84 1.01
N LEU A 82 -1.25 0.42 1.37
CA LEU A 82 0.01 0.97 1.87
C LEU A 82 -0.19 1.37 3.33
N PHE A 83 0.52 0.73 4.23
CA PHE A 83 0.63 1.11 5.64
C PHE A 83 1.97 1.82 5.84
N LEU A 84 1.94 3.09 6.24
CA LEU A 84 3.12 3.95 6.30
C LEU A 84 3.15 4.74 7.61
N ARG A 85 4.24 4.65 8.37
CA ARG A 85 4.48 5.43 9.59
C ARG A 85 5.87 6.06 9.58
N PRO A 86 6.00 7.39 9.57
CA PRO A 86 7.28 8.06 9.83
C PRO A 86 7.85 7.66 11.19
N MET A 87 9.17 7.50 11.30
CA MET A 87 9.81 7.12 12.57
C MET A 87 9.76 8.22 13.63
N GLU A 88 9.55 9.46 13.23
CA GLU A 88 9.51 10.63 14.10
C GLU A 88 8.19 10.79 14.89
N GLY A 89 7.21 9.90 14.68
CA GLY A 89 5.90 10.03 15.32
C GLY A 89 5.13 8.73 15.43
N GLU A 90 3.92 8.83 15.99
CA GLU A 90 3.01 7.70 16.16
C GLU A 90 1.94 7.64 15.07
N VAL A 91 1.70 8.76 14.39
CA VAL A 91 0.73 8.85 13.30
C VAL A 91 1.13 7.92 12.17
N TYR A 92 0.19 7.10 11.71
CA TYR A 92 0.37 6.29 10.53
C TYR A 92 -0.80 6.44 9.55
N TYR A 93 -0.57 6.03 8.33
CA TYR A 93 -1.53 6.11 7.24
C TYR A 93 -1.82 4.72 6.69
N GLU A 94 -3.07 4.50 6.39
CA GLU A 94 -3.56 3.37 5.61
C GLU A 94 -4.18 3.91 4.34
N LEU A 95 -3.54 3.62 3.20
CA LEU A 95 -3.89 4.16 1.89
C LEU A 95 -4.21 2.99 0.97
N HIS A 96 -5.40 2.98 0.39
CA HIS A 96 -5.85 1.91 -0.48
C HIS A 96 -5.99 2.39 -1.92
N VAL A 97 -5.73 1.47 -2.85
CA VAL A 97 -5.95 1.63 -4.28
C VAL A 97 -6.70 0.42 -4.80
N ALA A 98 -7.85 0.64 -5.44
CA ALA A 98 -8.61 -0.37 -6.14
C ALA A 98 -8.32 -0.36 -7.65
N PRO A 99 -8.47 -1.49 -8.37
CA PRO A 99 -8.28 -1.53 -9.83
C PRO A 99 -9.19 -0.57 -10.60
N SER A 100 -10.36 -0.23 -10.02
CA SER A 100 -11.31 0.75 -10.59
C SER A 100 -10.82 2.20 -10.57
N GLY A 101 -9.65 2.48 -9.96
CA GLY A 101 -9.13 3.84 -9.83
C GLY A 101 -9.72 4.62 -8.66
N HIS A 102 -10.34 3.94 -7.70
CA HIS A 102 -10.78 4.53 -6.44
C HIS A 102 -9.77 4.29 -5.32
N ARG A 103 -9.76 5.21 -4.36
CA ARG A 103 -8.89 5.17 -3.17
C ARG A 103 -9.68 5.21 -1.87
N LEU A 104 -9.02 4.77 -0.80
CA LEU A 104 -9.40 5.09 0.57
C LEU A 104 -8.17 5.65 1.28
N GLN A 105 -8.36 6.66 2.12
CA GLN A 105 -7.30 7.35 2.86
C GLN A 105 -7.70 7.46 4.32
N LEU A 106 -6.97 6.77 5.18
CA LEU A 106 -7.16 6.82 6.62
C LEU A 106 -5.89 7.34 7.31
N ARG A 107 -6.07 8.20 8.29
CA ARG A 107 -5.01 8.72 9.15
C ARG A 107 -5.27 8.29 10.58
N PHE A 108 -4.43 7.41 11.09
CA PHE A 108 -4.46 6.91 12.47
C PHE A 108 -3.57 7.77 13.36
N PRO A 109 -4.06 8.29 14.49
CA PRO A 109 -3.27 9.11 15.40
C PRO A 109 -2.18 8.31 16.13
N ASP A 110 -2.42 7.02 16.38
CA ASP A 110 -1.56 6.10 17.11
C ASP A 110 -1.86 4.64 16.77
N ALA A 111 -1.01 3.72 17.24
CA ALA A 111 -1.15 2.29 16.99
C ALA A 111 -2.33 1.64 17.72
N ASP A 112 -2.85 2.26 18.79
CA ASP A 112 -3.98 1.69 19.56
C ASP A 112 -5.33 2.04 18.96
N MET A 113 -5.41 3.00 18.06
CA MET A 113 -6.66 3.41 17.41
C MET A 113 -7.39 2.23 16.75
N ILE A 114 -6.66 1.29 16.13
CA ILE A 114 -7.28 0.11 15.51
C ILE A 114 -8.00 -0.79 16.53
N ASN A 115 -7.49 -0.88 17.74
CA ASN A 115 -8.15 -1.64 18.82
C ASN A 115 -9.42 -0.92 19.28
N ARG A 116 -9.37 0.40 19.43
CA ARG A 116 -10.53 1.22 19.78
C ARG A 116 -11.64 1.12 18.74
N LEU A 117 -11.28 1.10 17.43
CA LEU A 117 -12.24 0.85 16.35
C LEU A 117 -12.88 -0.54 16.44
N ARG A 118 -12.07 -1.60 16.67
CA ARG A 118 -12.56 -2.98 16.81
C ARG A 118 -13.47 -3.16 18.02
N GLU A 119 -13.26 -2.38 19.06
CA GLU A 119 -14.09 -2.34 20.28
C GLU A 119 -15.32 -1.43 20.14
N GLY A 120 -15.49 -0.75 19.02
CA GLY A 120 -16.58 0.19 18.77
C GLY A 120 -16.52 1.47 19.60
N LYS A 121 -15.35 1.83 20.13
CA LYS A 121 -15.13 3.05 20.92
C LYS A 121 -14.90 4.28 20.04
N ASP A 122 -14.38 4.07 18.85
CA ASP A 122 -14.14 5.10 17.84
C ASP A 122 -14.79 4.69 16.51
N ARG A 123 -14.86 5.62 15.57
CA ARG A 123 -15.50 5.40 14.27
C ARG A 123 -14.47 5.56 13.16
N ARG A 124 -14.54 4.71 12.13
CA ARG A 124 -13.68 4.77 10.97
C ARG A 124 -13.80 6.11 10.23
N GLU A 125 -15.01 6.66 10.19
CA GLU A 125 -15.30 7.93 9.54
C GLU A 125 -14.47 9.09 10.10
N ASP A 126 -14.09 9.03 11.38
CA ASP A 126 -13.27 10.04 12.05
C ASP A 126 -11.77 9.97 11.62
N LEU A 127 -11.38 8.90 10.92
CA LEU A 127 -10.03 8.70 10.38
C LEU A 127 -9.92 9.08 8.90
N LEU A 128 -11.04 9.30 8.22
CA LEU A 128 -11.06 9.64 6.80
C LEU A 128 -10.33 10.96 6.56
N VAL A 129 -9.56 10.99 5.48
CA VAL A 129 -8.92 12.21 4.99
C VAL A 129 -9.63 12.61 3.70
N ASP A 130 -10.30 13.76 3.70
CA ASP A 130 -11.10 14.23 2.56
C ASP A 130 -10.20 14.70 1.41
N GLU A 131 -9.18 15.51 1.73
CA GLU A 131 -8.24 16.01 0.74
C GLU A 131 -7.23 14.92 0.33
N PRO A 132 -6.91 14.81 -0.96
CA PRO A 132 -5.96 13.79 -1.41
C PRO A 132 -4.56 13.97 -0.81
N ILE A 133 -4.10 12.98 -0.01
CA ILE A 133 -2.77 12.97 0.61
C ILE A 133 -1.76 12.10 -0.16
N PHE A 134 -2.19 11.43 -1.22
CA PHE A 134 -1.33 10.72 -2.15
C PHE A 134 -1.92 10.75 -3.57
N THR A 135 -1.07 10.52 -4.56
CA THR A 135 -1.47 10.34 -5.95
C THR A 135 -1.24 8.90 -6.37
N PHE A 136 -1.99 8.40 -7.33
CA PHE A 136 -1.76 7.08 -7.89
C PHE A 136 -2.26 6.99 -9.33
N THR A 137 -1.79 5.98 -10.02
CA THR A 137 -2.32 5.49 -11.29
C THR A 137 -2.27 3.97 -11.29
N THR A 138 -3.20 3.35 -11.99
CA THR A 138 -3.29 1.89 -12.15
C THR A 138 -3.36 1.53 -13.62
N ARG A 139 -2.92 0.33 -13.96
CA ARG A 139 -3.23 -0.30 -15.25
C ARG A 139 -3.49 -1.78 -15.07
N THR A 140 -4.42 -2.30 -15.83
CA THR A 140 -4.58 -3.74 -16.01
C THR A 140 -3.61 -4.22 -17.10
N VAL A 141 -2.99 -5.37 -16.85
CA VAL A 141 -2.09 -6.06 -17.79
C VAL A 141 -2.54 -7.51 -17.93
N PRO A 142 -2.15 -8.23 -18.98
CA PRO A 142 -2.42 -9.66 -19.06
C PRO A 142 -1.87 -10.40 -17.82
N GLY A 143 -2.77 -11.06 -17.08
CA GLY A 143 -2.41 -11.83 -15.88
C GLY A 143 -2.18 -10.98 -14.63
N GLY A 144 -2.70 -9.74 -14.55
CA GLY A 144 -2.61 -8.94 -13.33
C GLY A 144 -2.85 -7.44 -13.49
N TRP A 145 -2.32 -6.68 -12.57
CA TRP A 145 -2.38 -5.22 -12.60
C TRP A 145 -1.18 -4.58 -11.93
N GLU A 146 -0.94 -3.33 -12.26
CA GLU A 146 0.14 -2.53 -11.73
C GLU A 146 -0.38 -1.23 -11.13
N ILE A 147 0.29 -0.78 -10.08
CA ILE A 147 0.02 0.47 -9.39
C ILE A 147 1.31 1.28 -9.33
N LEU A 148 1.22 2.58 -9.57
CA LEU A 148 2.19 3.57 -9.14
C LEU A 148 1.49 4.49 -8.16
N ALA A 149 1.98 4.58 -6.92
CA ALA A 149 1.51 5.51 -5.91
C ALA A 149 2.64 6.45 -5.48
N GLY A 150 2.32 7.71 -5.27
CA GLY A 150 3.25 8.73 -4.81
C GLY A 150 2.71 9.45 -3.58
N VAL A 151 3.43 9.37 -2.47
CA VAL A 151 3.08 10.03 -1.20
C VAL A 151 4.01 11.22 -1.00
N PRO A 152 3.50 12.47 -1.04
CA PRO A 152 4.32 13.66 -0.82
C PRO A 152 4.93 13.69 0.57
N ALA A 153 6.12 14.25 0.70
CA ALA A 153 6.81 14.49 1.97
C ALA A 153 5.92 15.20 3.01
N ALA A 154 5.09 16.14 2.55
CA ALA A 154 4.17 16.89 3.40
C ALA A 154 3.15 16.00 4.12
N THR A 155 2.73 14.88 3.54
CA THR A 155 1.86 13.88 4.19
C THR A 155 2.49 13.37 5.48
N PHE A 156 3.82 13.20 5.48
CA PHE A 156 4.59 12.74 6.64
C PHE A 156 5.04 13.87 7.57
N GLY A 157 4.70 15.13 7.27
CA GLY A 157 5.22 16.30 7.98
C GLY A 157 6.70 16.58 7.66
N TRP A 158 7.25 16.03 6.60
CA TRP A 158 8.62 16.26 6.18
C TRP A 158 8.74 17.48 5.25
N PRO A 159 9.89 18.18 5.28
CA PRO A 159 10.18 19.21 4.30
C PRO A 159 10.16 18.64 2.88
N ALA A 160 9.75 19.46 1.91
CA ALA A 160 9.84 19.10 0.50
C ALA A 160 11.30 18.98 0.05
N GLY A 161 11.55 18.19 -0.99
CA GLY A 161 12.86 18.06 -1.65
C GLY A 161 13.57 16.76 -1.33
N ASP A 162 14.76 16.84 -0.72
CA ASP A 162 15.60 15.68 -0.43
C ASP A 162 15.04 14.87 0.76
N LEU A 163 14.76 13.59 0.51
CA LEU A 163 14.31 12.65 1.54
C LEU A 163 15.41 11.71 2.02
N SER A 164 16.66 11.93 1.63
CA SER A 164 17.80 11.11 2.09
C SER A 164 17.88 11.09 3.61
N GLY A 165 18.05 9.90 4.16
CA GLY A 165 18.14 9.68 5.61
C GLY A 165 16.79 9.66 6.32
N ARG A 166 15.68 9.99 5.67
CA ARG A 166 14.35 9.81 6.28
C ARG A 166 14.04 8.32 6.45
N GLU A 167 13.34 8.02 7.52
CA GLU A 167 13.00 6.66 7.87
C GLU A 167 11.49 6.50 8.12
N LEU A 168 10.96 5.36 7.69
CA LEU A 168 9.57 5.00 7.95
C LEU A 168 9.45 3.50 8.20
N LEU A 169 8.45 3.11 8.95
CA LEU A 169 7.92 1.75 8.95
C LEU A 169 6.91 1.65 7.82
N ALA A 170 6.99 0.57 7.04
CA ALA A 170 6.10 0.32 5.93
C ALA A 170 5.69 -1.14 5.85
N SER A 171 4.43 -1.36 5.50
CA SER A 171 3.87 -2.64 5.09
C SER A 171 2.99 -2.42 3.88
N PHE A 172 3.08 -3.30 2.90
CA PHE A 172 2.22 -3.28 1.72
C PHE A 172 1.45 -4.58 1.70
N SER A 173 0.15 -4.48 1.51
CA SER A 173 -0.75 -5.62 1.66
C SER A 173 -1.74 -5.68 0.51
N ARG A 174 -2.35 -6.85 0.32
CA ARG A 174 -3.29 -7.08 -0.76
C ARG A 174 -4.44 -7.94 -0.27
N TYR A 175 -5.64 -7.60 -0.71
CA TYR A 175 -6.81 -8.49 -0.78
C TYR A 175 -6.99 -8.88 -2.25
N ASP A 176 -7.01 -10.18 -2.53
CA ASP A 176 -7.12 -10.77 -3.86
C ASP A 176 -8.40 -11.63 -3.92
N TYR A 177 -9.40 -11.14 -4.63
CA TYR A 177 -10.70 -11.79 -4.78
C TYR A 177 -10.74 -12.59 -6.07
N SER A 178 -11.04 -13.88 -5.98
CA SER A 178 -11.11 -14.76 -7.16
C SER A 178 -12.41 -14.65 -7.98
N GLY A 179 -13.33 -13.76 -7.63
CA GLY A 179 -14.59 -13.58 -8.35
C GLY A 179 -15.63 -14.71 -8.20
N ASP A 180 -15.30 -15.77 -7.48
CA ASP A 180 -16.17 -16.95 -7.27
C ASP A 180 -16.97 -16.92 -5.95
N GLY A 181 -16.96 -15.77 -5.25
CA GLY A 181 -17.64 -15.57 -3.98
C GLY A 181 -16.90 -16.16 -2.77
N SER A 182 -15.70 -16.70 -2.94
CA SER A 182 -14.85 -17.10 -1.80
C SER A 182 -14.26 -15.87 -1.08
N ALA A 183 -13.79 -16.10 0.15
CA ALA A 183 -13.03 -15.09 0.87
C ALA A 183 -11.76 -14.68 0.07
N PRO A 184 -11.30 -13.42 0.18
CA PRO A 184 -10.09 -12.99 -0.49
C PRO A 184 -8.86 -13.71 0.03
N VAL A 185 -7.90 -13.95 -0.84
CA VAL A 185 -6.55 -14.35 -0.47
C VAL A 185 -5.78 -13.12 -0.02
N LEU A 186 -5.24 -13.17 1.20
CA LEU A 186 -4.53 -12.06 1.82
C LEU A 186 -3.02 -12.24 1.67
N SER A 187 -2.30 -11.17 1.43
CA SER A 187 -0.83 -11.21 1.38
C SER A 187 -0.22 -9.89 1.83
N SER A 188 1.03 -9.94 2.28
CA SER A 188 1.77 -8.75 2.74
C SER A 188 3.26 -8.87 2.46
N THR A 189 3.93 -7.73 2.33
CA THR A 189 5.40 -7.64 2.28
C THR A 189 6.03 -7.77 3.66
N SER A 190 5.26 -7.66 4.73
CA SER A 190 5.70 -7.80 6.11
C SER A 190 5.56 -9.24 6.59
N ALA A 191 6.49 -9.68 7.45
CA ALA A 191 6.49 -11.01 8.01
C ALA A 191 5.54 -11.11 9.22
N HIS A 192 4.27 -10.79 9.01
CA HIS A 192 3.26 -10.90 10.07
C HIS A 192 3.19 -12.32 10.62
N THR A 193 3.33 -12.47 11.94
CA THR A 193 3.24 -13.76 12.62
C THR A 193 1.80 -14.23 12.79
N ILE A 194 0.85 -13.31 12.74
CA ILE A 194 -0.59 -13.54 12.66
C ILE A 194 -1.17 -12.62 11.58
N MET A 195 -2.27 -13.02 10.97
CA MET A 195 -2.94 -12.19 9.95
C MET A 195 -3.56 -10.93 10.59
N ASN A 196 -2.77 -9.85 10.61
CA ASN A 196 -3.19 -8.53 11.05
C ASN A 196 -2.23 -7.47 10.50
N TYR A 197 -2.64 -6.75 9.46
CA TYR A 197 -1.81 -5.76 8.79
C TYR A 197 -1.42 -4.55 9.66
N HIS A 198 -2.18 -4.26 10.73
CA HIS A 198 -1.87 -3.17 11.67
C HIS A 198 -0.79 -3.50 12.71
N ARG A 199 -0.20 -4.71 12.66
CA ARG A 199 0.92 -5.08 13.54
C ARG A 199 2.19 -4.36 13.10
N GLN A 200 2.40 -3.16 13.66
CA GLN A 200 3.54 -2.30 13.29
C GLN A 200 4.89 -2.88 13.69
N GLU A 201 4.94 -3.76 14.69
CA GLU A 201 6.14 -4.50 15.06
C GLU A 201 6.67 -5.44 13.98
N ASP A 202 5.79 -5.84 13.04
CA ASP A 202 6.15 -6.69 11.90
C ASP A 202 6.48 -5.86 10.64
N TRP A 203 6.22 -4.54 10.64
CA TRP A 203 6.48 -3.68 9.48
C TRP A 203 7.96 -3.51 9.21
N LYS A 204 8.31 -3.36 7.95
CA LYS A 204 9.70 -3.13 7.54
C LYS A 204 10.12 -1.68 7.81
N ARG A 205 11.27 -1.53 8.46
CA ARG A 205 11.95 -0.23 8.53
C ARG A 205 12.65 0.04 7.21
N LEU A 206 12.32 1.15 6.61
CA LEU A 206 12.91 1.65 5.37
C LEU A 206 13.68 2.92 5.67
N THR A 207 14.95 2.96 5.25
CA THR A 207 15.77 4.18 5.22
C THR A 207 15.88 4.64 3.78
N LEU A 208 15.43 5.86 3.49
CA LEU A 208 15.49 6.43 2.15
C LEU A 208 16.92 6.87 1.85
N ARG A 209 17.54 6.27 0.81
CA ARG A 209 18.92 6.55 0.41
C ARG A 209 18.96 7.44 -0.83
N ALA A 210 20.04 8.26 -0.93
CA ALA A 210 20.35 9.05 -2.12
C ALA A 210 20.53 8.18 -3.37
#